data_237ede42ba1f0525441aff3231d6630a
#
_entry.id   237ede42ba1f0525441aff3231d6630a
#
_cell.length_a   1.000
_cell.length_b   1.000
_cell.length_c   1.000
_cell.angle_alpha   90.00
_cell.angle_beta   90.00
_cell.angle_gamma   90.00
#
_symmetry.space_group_name_H-M   'P 1'
#
loop_
_entity.id
_entity.type
_entity.pdbx_description
1 polymer ?
#
loop_
_entity_poly.entity_id
_entity_poly.type
_entity_poly.pdbx_seq_one_letter_code
_entity_poly.pdbx_strand_id
1 'polypeptide(L)'
;METFSNIVSAVDSFVWGPVMLVLLVGTGIFLTVRIGFATWRNLPYALHSVFSKDARGTHRGTGDISPFAALMTALAATIGTGNIVGVATALVSGGPGALVWMEISAIFGLTSKFSECMLAIKYRTTNDAGEMLGGPMTTMKRGLKNKTFGTVLAMLFAIFAVIASFGIGNMTQANSISTALNSTFHVPEWLVGLIVAVLVLVILLGG
;
A
#
# COMPACT_ATOMS: atom_id res chain seq x y z
N MET A 1 -8.56 2.25 31.05
CA MET A 1 -7.75 1.82 29.88
C MET A 1 -8.22 0.49 29.31
N GLU A 2 -8.59 -0.48 30.14
CA GLU A 2 -9.09 -1.80 29.68
C GLU A 2 -10.32 -1.73 28.77
N THR A 3 -11.32 -0.90 29.09
CA THR A 3 -12.53 -0.75 28.27
C THR A 3 -12.22 -0.24 26.86
N PHE A 4 -11.31 0.72 26.72
CA PHE A 4 -10.89 1.24 25.44
C PHE A 4 -10.14 0.18 24.63
N SER A 5 -9.20 -0.53 25.26
CA SER A 5 -8.46 -1.64 24.63
C SER A 5 -9.42 -2.74 24.13
N ASN A 6 -10.42 -3.11 24.92
CA ASN A 6 -11.41 -4.12 24.57
C ASN A 6 -12.26 -3.68 23.36
N ILE A 7 -12.67 -2.41 23.30
CA ILE A 7 -13.40 -1.85 22.16
C ILE A 7 -12.53 -1.90 20.89
N VAL A 8 -11.29 -1.45 20.97
CA VAL A 8 -10.34 -1.48 19.84
C VAL A 8 -10.13 -2.91 19.34
N SER A 9 -9.91 -3.86 20.25
CA SER A 9 -9.74 -5.27 19.89
C SER A 9 -10.99 -5.89 19.26
N ALA A 10 -12.17 -5.52 19.74
CA ALA A 10 -13.43 -5.98 19.15
C ALA A 10 -13.64 -5.42 17.74
N VAL A 11 -13.34 -4.14 17.52
CA VAL A 11 -13.39 -3.51 16.20
C VAL A 11 -12.36 -4.14 15.25
N ASP A 12 -11.15 -4.34 15.72
CA ASP A 12 -10.07 -4.97 14.95
C ASP A 12 -10.47 -6.39 14.51
N SER A 13 -10.93 -7.22 15.43
CA SER A 13 -11.40 -8.59 15.14
C SER A 13 -12.60 -8.63 14.18
N PHE A 14 -13.49 -7.65 14.25
CA PHE A 14 -14.61 -7.53 13.32
C PHE A 14 -14.12 -7.11 11.93
N VAL A 15 -13.27 -6.09 11.84
CA VAL A 15 -12.75 -5.55 10.57
C VAL A 15 -11.88 -6.60 9.85
N TRP A 16 -10.98 -7.26 10.56
CA TRP A 16 -10.11 -8.30 9.99
C TRP A 16 -10.71 -9.71 10.01
N GLY A 17 -11.99 -9.80 10.34
CA GLY A 17 -12.72 -11.05 10.36
C GLY A 17 -13.04 -11.61 8.96
N PRO A 18 -13.83 -12.70 8.89
CA PRO A 18 -14.17 -13.39 7.64
C PRO A 18 -14.78 -12.47 6.57
N VAL A 19 -15.53 -11.43 6.99
CA VAL A 19 -16.19 -10.51 6.07
C VAL A 19 -15.16 -9.76 5.22
N MET A 20 -14.10 -9.20 5.85
CA MET A 20 -13.04 -8.50 5.13
C MET A 20 -12.25 -9.45 4.23
N LEU A 21 -11.94 -10.65 4.70
CA LEU A 21 -11.25 -11.66 3.90
C LEU A 21 -12.03 -12.02 2.64
N VAL A 22 -13.35 -12.25 2.77
CA VAL A 22 -14.23 -12.53 1.63
C VAL A 22 -14.28 -11.33 0.68
N LEU A 23 -14.37 -10.11 1.20
CA LEU A 23 -14.37 -8.91 0.37
C LEU A 23 -13.06 -8.72 -0.38
N LEU A 24 -11.91 -8.89 0.28
CA LEU A 24 -10.60 -8.72 -0.35
C LEU A 24 -10.33 -9.78 -1.42
N VAL A 25 -10.44 -11.05 -1.06
CA VAL A 25 -10.17 -12.15 -1.99
C VAL A 25 -11.27 -12.23 -3.06
N GLY A 26 -12.53 -12.09 -2.67
CA GLY A 26 -13.67 -12.10 -3.58
C GLY A 26 -13.63 -10.98 -4.60
N THR A 27 -13.25 -9.76 -4.20
CA THR A 27 -13.03 -8.64 -5.13
C THR A 27 -11.90 -8.95 -6.11
N GLY A 28 -10.79 -9.52 -5.63
CA GLY A 28 -9.67 -9.94 -6.47
C GLY A 28 -10.08 -10.99 -7.50
N ILE A 29 -10.81 -12.01 -7.10
CA ILE A 29 -11.34 -13.05 -7.99
C ILE A 29 -12.30 -12.43 -9.01
N PHE A 30 -13.28 -11.66 -8.53
CA PHE A 30 -14.25 -10.99 -9.39
C PHE A 30 -13.59 -10.14 -10.45
N LEU A 31 -12.64 -9.29 -10.08
CA LEU A 31 -11.90 -8.45 -11.02
C LEU A 31 -11.07 -9.29 -11.99
N THR A 32 -10.40 -10.33 -11.53
CA THR A 32 -9.59 -11.21 -12.38
C THR A 32 -10.44 -11.84 -13.49
N VAL A 33 -11.60 -12.36 -13.14
CA VAL A 33 -12.54 -12.93 -14.12
C VAL A 33 -13.13 -11.85 -15.02
N ARG A 34 -13.54 -10.72 -14.43
CA ARG A 34 -14.22 -9.63 -15.16
C ARG A 34 -13.36 -8.98 -16.22
N ILE A 35 -12.04 -8.86 -15.99
CA ILE A 35 -11.09 -8.33 -16.97
C ILE A 35 -10.41 -9.40 -17.83
N GLY A 36 -10.87 -10.65 -17.75
CA GLY A 36 -10.37 -11.75 -18.59
C GLY A 36 -8.89 -12.06 -18.38
N PHE A 37 -8.43 -12.08 -17.13
CA PHE A 37 -7.03 -12.35 -16.76
C PHE A 37 -6.01 -11.38 -17.41
N ALA A 38 -6.45 -10.17 -17.78
CA ALA A 38 -5.60 -9.22 -18.50
C ALA A 38 -4.29 -8.90 -17.77
N THR A 39 -4.31 -8.86 -16.43
CA THR A 39 -3.13 -8.62 -15.61
C THR A 39 -2.03 -9.68 -15.84
N TRP A 40 -2.43 -10.95 -15.88
CA TRP A 40 -1.52 -12.07 -16.10
C TRP A 40 -1.05 -12.17 -17.55
N ARG A 41 -1.95 -11.96 -18.49
CA ARG A 41 -1.63 -12.01 -19.93
C ARG A 41 -0.66 -10.92 -20.34
N ASN A 42 -0.75 -9.75 -19.74
CA ASN A 42 0.09 -8.60 -20.05
C ASN A 42 1.30 -8.44 -19.12
N LEU A 43 1.51 -9.36 -18.17
CA LEU A 43 2.63 -9.29 -17.23
C LEU A 43 4.00 -9.24 -17.94
N PRO A 44 4.30 -10.06 -18.96
CA PRO A 44 5.58 -9.97 -19.66
C PRO A 44 5.80 -8.60 -20.33
N TYR A 45 4.75 -8.04 -20.92
CA TYR A 45 4.80 -6.71 -21.52
C TYR A 45 5.05 -5.63 -20.47
N ALA A 46 4.35 -5.69 -19.32
CA ALA A 46 4.53 -4.75 -18.23
C ALA A 46 5.96 -4.77 -17.69
N LEU A 47 6.52 -5.96 -17.45
CA LEU A 47 7.91 -6.12 -17.01
C LEU A 47 8.90 -5.54 -18.04
N HIS A 48 8.72 -5.86 -19.32
CA HIS A 48 9.55 -5.28 -20.36
C HIS A 48 9.46 -3.74 -20.40
N SER A 49 8.25 -3.19 -20.29
CA SER A 49 8.02 -1.74 -20.29
C SER A 49 8.68 -1.01 -19.14
N VAL A 50 8.80 -1.65 -17.96
CA VAL A 50 9.42 -1.05 -16.78
C VAL A 50 10.93 -1.16 -16.79
N PHE A 51 11.47 -2.31 -17.21
CA PHE A 51 12.91 -2.57 -17.18
C PHE A 51 13.64 -2.18 -18.48
N SER A 52 12.94 -1.78 -19.52
CA SER A 52 13.56 -1.33 -20.78
C SER A 52 14.38 -0.05 -20.55
N LYS A 53 15.38 0.15 -21.43
CA LYS A 53 16.22 1.37 -21.41
C LYS A 53 15.37 2.63 -21.59
N ASP A 54 14.29 2.54 -22.35
CA ASP A 54 13.34 3.62 -22.60
C ASP A 54 12.54 4.03 -21.36
N ALA A 55 12.32 3.11 -20.43
CA ALA A 55 11.59 3.39 -19.18
C ALA A 55 12.40 4.24 -18.18
N ARG A 56 13.72 4.18 -18.27
CA ARG A 56 14.66 4.95 -17.43
C ARG A 56 14.93 6.34 -17.96
N GLY A 57 14.62 6.59 -19.23
CA GLY A 57 14.80 7.88 -19.88
C GLY A 57 13.68 8.88 -19.54
N THR A 58 13.92 10.13 -19.85
CA THR A 58 13.06 11.28 -19.64
C THR A 58 11.61 11.06 -20.08
N HIS A 59 10.71 11.56 -19.27
CA HIS A 59 9.26 11.75 -19.44
C HIS A 59 8.67 11.40 -20.82
N ARG A 60 8.14 10.20 -20.95
CA ARG A 60 7.23 9.86 -22.04
C ARG A 60 5.80 9.79 -21.49
N GLY A 61 5.12 10.91 -21.48
CA GLY A 61 3.72 10.98 -21.09
C GLY A 61 3.37 12.26 -20.34
N THR A 62 2.12 12.36 -19.95
CA THR A 62 1.54 13.49 -19.20
C THR A 62 1.68 13.33 -17.68
N GLY A 63 2.67 12.63 -17.18
CA GLY A 63 2.92 12.42 -15.75
C GLY A 63 4.14 13.20 -15.27
N ASP A 64 4.22 13.41 -13.95
CA ASP A 64 5.30 14.18 -13.31
C ASP A 64 6.58 13.37 -13.12
N ILE A 65 6.50 12.03 -13.19
CA ILE A 65 7.62 11.12 -12.98
C ILE A 65 7.69 10.02 -14.04
N SER A 66 8.88 9.44 -14.26
CA SER A 66 9.06 8.34 -15.18
C SER A 66 8.40 7.03 -14.70
N PRO A 67 8.07 6.07 -15.58
CA PRO A 67 7.52 4.78 -15.17
C PRO A 67 8.40 4.01 -14.19
N PHE A 68 9.72 4.10 -14.35
CA PHE A 68 10.67 3.47 -13.44
C PHE A 68 10.65 4.14 -12.06
N ALA A 69 10.63 5.48 -12.00
CA ALA A 69 10.53 6.21 -10.74
C ALA A 69 9.20 5.92 -10.03
N ALA A 70 8.09 5.82 -10.76
CA ALA A 70 6.80 5.42 -10.21
C ALA A 70 6.83 4.02 -9.60
N LEU A 71 7.48 3.05 -10.27
CA LEU A 71 7.66 1.70 -9.71
C LEU A 71 8.52 1.74 -8.45
N MET A 72 9.64 2.45 -8.46
CA MET A 72 10.53 2.54 -7.29
C MET A 72 9.82 3.17 -6.09
N THR A 73 9.03 4.22 -6.31
CA THR A 73 8.20 4.83 -5.26
C THR A 73 7.15 3.86 -4.72
N ALA A 74 6.47 3.13 -5.60
CA ALA A 74 5.49 2.13 -5.21
C ALA A 74 6.13 0.98 -4.40
N LEU A 75 7.31 0.51 -4.79
CA LEU A 75 8.06 -0.52 -4.06
C LEU A 75 8.51 -0.01 -2.69
N ALA A 76 9.04 1.21 -2.62
CA ALA A 76 9.45 1.83 -1.36
C ALA A 76 8.28 1.98 -0.37
N ALA A 77 7.08 2.29 -0.87
CA ALA A 77 5.88 2.37 -0.05
C ALA A 77 5.31 0.99 0.34
N THR A 78 5.57 -0.05 -0.44
CA THR A 78 5.00 -1.40 -0.22
C THR A 78 5.90 -2.28 0.63
N ILE A 79 7.22 -2.19 0.44
CA ILE A 79 8.18 -3.02 1.18
C ILE A 79 8.38 -2.41 2.56
N GLY A 80 7.92 -3.13 3.58
CA GLY A 80 8.00 -2.70 4.97
C GLY A 80 8.05 -3.88 5.93
N THR A 81 7.89 -3.62 7.22
CA THR A 81 7.90 -4.64 8.28
C THR A 81 6.84 -5.70 8.09
N GLY A 82 5.70 -5.38 7.47
CA GLY A 82 4.67 -6.36 7.12
C GLY A 82 5.18 -7.51 6.26
N ASN A 83 6.10 -7.24 5.34
CA ASN A 83 6.67 -8.25 4.43
C ASN A 83 7.71 -9.14 5.12
N ILE A 84 8.22 -8.77 6.26
CA ILE A 84 9.25 -9.51 7.03
C ILE A 84 8.64 -10.03 8.31
N VAL A 85 8.35 -9.15 9.25
CA VAL A 85 7.81 -9.49 10.57
C VAL A 85 6.40 -10.05 10.47
N GLY A 86 5.55 -9.44 9.63
CA GLY A 86 4.17 -9.90 9.41
C GLY A 86 4.11 -11.30 8.81
N VAL A 87 4.96 -11.61 7.84
CA VAL A 87 5.06 -12.96 7.26
C VAL A 87 5.58 -13.97 8.29
N ALA A 88 6.61 -13.61 9.06
CA ALA A 88 7.12 -14.45 10.13
C ALA A 88 6.05 -14.75 11.20
N THR A 89 5.30 -13.73 11.62
CA THR A 89 4.19 -13.87 12.57
C THR A 89 3.09 -14.76 12.02
N ALA A 90 2.72 -14.58 10.75
CA ALA A 90 1.72 -15.42 10.09
C ALA A 90 2.15 -16.89 10.02
N LEU A 91 3.43 -17.14 9.74
CA LEU A 91 4.00 -18.50 9.73
C LEU A 91 3.99 -19.14 11.12
N VAL A 92 4.36 -18.40 12.15
CA VAL A 92 4.37 -18.90 13.54
C VAL A 92 2.94 -19.20 14.02
N SER A 93 1.96 -18.34 13.68
CA SER A 93 0.58 -18.48 14.15
C SER A 93 -0.24 -19.48 13.32
N GLY A 94 -0.04 -19.52 12.00
CA GLY A 94 -0.83 -20.29 11.06
C GLY A 94 -0.12 -21.53 10.46
N GLY A 95 1.14 -21.74 10.83
CA GLY A 95 1.96 -22.82 10.29
C GLY A 95 2.30 -22.65 8.80
N PRO A 96 2.87 -23.69 8.16
CA PRO A 96 3.26 -23.63 6.75
C PRO A 96 2.10 -23.35 5.79
N GLY A 97 0.88 -23.72 6.17
CA GLY A 97 -0.33 -23.42 5.39
C GLY A 97 -0.60 -21.93 5.20
N ALA A 98 -0.14 -21.10 6.13
CA ALA A 98 -0.29 -19.65 6.01
C ALA A 98 0.42 -19.09 4.75
N LEU A 99 1.61 -19.60 4.43
CA LEU A 99 2.34 -19.20 3.22
C LEU A 99 1.56 -19.52 1.96
N VAL A 100 0.98 -20.73 1.88
CA VAL A 100 0.16 -21.14 0.72
C VAL A 100 -1.03 -20.20 0.52
N TRP A 101 -1.72 -19.85 1.61
CA TRP A 101 -2.85 -18.93 1.55
C TRP A 101 -2.44 -17.49 1.21
N MET A 102 -1.27 -17.06 1.67
CA MET A 102 -0.70 -15.75 1.30
C MET A 102 -0.41 -15.69 -0.21
N GLU A 103 0.19 -16.72 -0.79
CA GLU A 103 0.45 -16.78 -2.23
C GLU A 103 -0.85 -16.80 -3.06
N ILE A 104 -1.84 -17.60 -2.65
CA ILE A 104 -3.16 -17.63 -3.30
C ILE A 104 -3.81 -16.25 -3.24
N SER A 105 -3.76 -15.59 -2.09
CA SER A 105 -4.29 -14.23 -1.91
C SER A 105 -3.56 -13.22 -2.79
N ALA A 106 -2.23 -13.32 -2.90
CA ALA A 106 -1.40 -12.43 -3.73
C ALA A 106 -1.73 -12.56 -5.21
N ILE A 107 -2.02 -13.77 -5.70
CA ILE A 107 -2.44 -14.03 -7.09
C ILE A 107 -3.65 -13.17 -7.47
N PHE A 108 -4.66 -13.11 -6.62
CA PHE A 108 -5.85 -12.29 -6.86
C PHE A 108 -5.66 -10.82 -6.46
N GLY A 109 -4.85 -10.57 -5.44
CA GLY A 109 -4.49 -9.23 -4.99
C GLY A 109 -3.78 -8.39 -6.06
N LEU A 110 -2.96 -9.03 -6.90
CA LEU A 110 -2.30 -8.39 -8.04
C LEU A 110 -3.32 -7.70 -8.97
N THR A 111 -4.43 -8.36 -9.25
CA THR A 111 -5.48 -7.78 -10.11
C THR A 111 -6.23 -6.64 -9.44
N SER A 112 -6.46 -6.72 -8.14
CA SER A 112 -7.07 -5.62 -7.37
C SER A 112 -6.18 -4.38 -7.43
N LYS A 113 -4.88 -4.54 -7.23
CA LYS A 113 -3.91 -3.44 -7.31
C LYS A 113 -3.78 -2.86 -8.73
N PHE A 114 -3.76 -3.71 -9.74
CA PHE A 114 -3.80 -3.27 -11.13
C PHE A 114 -5.04 -2.42 -11.41
N SER A 115 -6.21 -2.86 -10.98
CA SER A 115 -7.46 -2.14 -11.16
C SER A 115 -7.47 -0.79 -10.43
N GLU A 116 -6.93 -0.74 -9.22
CA GLU A 116 -6.76 0.50 -8.44
C GLU A 116 -5.88 1.51 -9.20
N CYS A 117 -4.72 1.08 -9.68
CA CYS A 117 -3.81 1.94 -10.45
C CYS A 117 -4.44 2.43 -11.75
N MET A 118 -5.14 1.56 -12.49
CA MET A 118 -5.87 1.92 -13.70
C MET A 118 -6.96 2.96 -13.44
N LEU A 119 -7.72 2.81 -12.36
CA LEU A 119 -8.74 3.78 -11.98
C LEU A 119 -8.12 5.11 -11.52
N ALA A 120 -7.00 5.06 -10.79
CA ALA A 120 -6.28 6.25 -10.38
C ALA A 120 -5.80 7.07 -11.58
N ILE A 121 -5.29 6.42 -12.63
CA ILE A 121 -4.89 7.07 -13.88
C ILE A 121 -6.10 7.60 -14.64
N LYS A 122 -7.17 6.79 -14.77
CA LYS A 122 -8.38 7.15 -15.50
C LYS A 122 -9.07 8.40 -14.94
N TYR A 123 -9.12 8.54 -13.63
CA TYR A 123 -9.82 9.62 -12.93
C TYR A 123 -8.91 10.72 -12.42
N ARG A 124 -7.60 10.66 -12.74
CA ARG A 124 -6.66 11.73 -12.37
C ARG A 124 -7.10 13.08 -12.92
N THR A 125 -6.70 14.14 -12.25
CA THR A 125 -6.95 15.53 -12.63
C THR A 125 -5.69 16.34 -12.34
N THR A 126 -5.64 17.55 -12.87
CA THR A 126 -4.57 18.50 -12.59
C THR A 126 -5.12 19.55 -11.63
N ASN A 127 -4.32 19.96 -10.64
CA ASN A 127 -4.66 21.08 -9.77
C ASN A 127 -4.33 22.43 -10.46
N ASP A 128 -4.64 23.53 -9.77
CA ASP A 128 -4.39 24.87 -10.28
C ASP A 128 -2.88 25.19 -10.44
N ALA A 129 -2.01 24.44 -9.74
CA ALA A 129 -0.55 24.54 -9.85
C ALA A 129 0.03 23.68 -11.00
N GLY A 130 -0.82 22.94 -11.74
CA GLY A 130 -0.38 22.08 -12.84
C GLY A 130 0.05 20.68 -12.42
N GLU A 131 -0.02 20.32 -11.12
CA GLU A 131 0.38 19.02 -10.60
C GLU A 131 -0.71 17.97 -10.79
N MET A 132 -0.32 16.71 -11.03
CA MET A 132 -1.24 15.60 -11.20
C MET A 132 -1.81 15.11 -9.88
N LEU A 133 -3.13 15.16 -9.75
CA LEU A 133 -3.87 14.60 -8.63
C LEU A 133 -4.56 13.29 -9.03
N GLY A 134 -4.27 12.21 -8.32
CA GLY A 134 -4.85 10.89 -8.55
C GLY A 134 -5.05 10.12 -7.25
N GLY A 135 -5.35 8.82 -7.39
CA GLY A 135 -5.51 7.91 -6.27
C GLY A 135 -6.94 7.66 -5.84
N PRO A 136 -7.15 6.91 -4.72
CA PRO A 136 -8.47 6.43 -4.30
C PRO A 136 -9.48 7.56 -4.05
N MET A 137 -9.08 8.64 -3.40
CA MET A 137 -9.96 9.80 -3.12
C MET A 137 -10.52 10.42 -4.40
N THR A 138 -9.65 10.71 -5.36
CA THR A 138 -10.04 11.29 -6.66
C THR A 138 -10.90 10.32 -7.45
N THR A 139 -10.57 9.03 -7.41
CA THR A 139 -11.34 7.97 -8.05
C THR A 139 -12.76 7.86 -7.48
N MET A 140 -12.93 7.87 -6.17
CA MET A 140 -14.25 7.82 -5.53
C MET A 140 -15.07 9.07 -5.86
N LYS A 141 -14.48 10.24 -5.73
CA LYS A 141 -15.16 11.53 -5.99
C LYS A 141 -15.60 11.67 -7.44
N ARG A 142 -14.79 11.24 -8.40
CA ARG A 142 -15.05 11.42 -9.84
C ARG A 142 -15.70 10.21 -10.51
N GLY A 143 -15.39 8.99 -10.05
CA GLY A 143 -15.81 7.75 -10.68
C GLY A 143 -17.23 7.32 -10.32
N LEU A 144 -17.72 7.67 -9.13
CA LEU A 144 -19.06 7.31 -8.69
C LEU A 144 -20.13 8.19 -9.33
N LYS A 145 -21.25 7.58 -9.71
CA LYS A 145 -22.40 8.29 -10.28
C LYS A 145 -23.01 9.30 -9.32
N ASN A 146 -23.19 8.89 -8.07
CA ASN A 146 -23.65 9.77 -7.00
C ASN A 146 -22.45 10.56 -6.43
N LYS A 147 -22.37 11.84 -6.77
CA LYS A 147 -21.25 12.71 -6.43
C LYS A 147 -21.16 12.99 -4.94
N THR A 148 -22.31 13.12 -4.26
CA THR A 148 -22.36 13.32 -2.81
C THR A 148 -21.80 12.10 -2.09
N PHE A 149 -22.26 10.91 -2.45
CA PHE A 149 -21.75 9.66 -1.87
C PHE A 149 -20.26 9.46 -2.13
N GLY A 150 -19.81 9.75 -3.38
CA GLY A 150 -18.39 9.70 -3.74
C GLY A 150 -17.52 10.66 -2.93
N THR A 151 -18.01 11.86 -2.64
CA THR A 151 -17.31 12.85 -1.82
C THR A 151 -17.22 12.41 -0.37
N VAL A 152 -18.30 11.87 0.20
CA VAL A 152 -18.31 11.34 1.57
C VAL A 152 -17.30 10.21 1.73
N LEU A 153 -17.30 9.23 0.79
CA LEU A 153 -16.34 8.13 0.82
C LEU A 153 -14.89 8.61 0.68
N ALA A 154 -14.64 9.57 -0.21
CA ALA A 154 -13.31 10.16 -0.39
C ALA A 154 -12.83 10.87 0.89
N MET A 155 -13.71 11.56 1.58
CA MET A 155 -13.40 12.24 2.85
C MET A 155 -13.11 11.23 3.96
N LEU A 156 -13.94 10.20 4.10
CA LEU A 156 -13.72 9.13 5.08
C LEU A 156 -12.39 8.42 4.82
N PHE A 157 -12.10 8.10 3.57
CA PHE A 157 -10.81 7.52 3.19
C PHE A 157 -9.65 8.42 3.59
N ALA A 158 -9.73 9.73 3.33
CA ALA A 158 -8.69 10.68 3.69
C ALA A 158 -8.45 10.73 5.21
N ILE A 159 -9.52 10.78 6.00
CA ILE A 159 -9.44 10.78 7.47
C ILE A 159 -8.76 9.51 7.97
N PHE A 160 -9.22 8.34 7.51
CA PHE A 160 -8.61 7.07 7.92
C PHE A 160 -7.17 6.92 7.46
N ALA A 161 -6.83 7.40 6.26
CA ALA A 161 -5.46 7.38 5.77
C ALA A 161 -4.52 8.25 6.62
N VAL A 162 -4.98 9.44 7.04
CA VAL A 162 -4.22 10.30 7.95
C VAL A 162 -4.01 9.61 9.30
N ILE A 163 -5.04 9.04 9.90
CA ILE A 163 -4.92 8.32 11.18
C ILE A 163 -3.96 7.12 11.03
N ALA A 164 -4.10 6.33 9.98
CA ALA A 164 -3.25 5.18 9.72
C ALA A 164 -1.77 5.55 9.49
N SER A 165 -1.49 6.71 8.91
CA SER A 165 -0.12 7.16 8.65
C SER A 165 0.71 7.34 9.92
N PHE A 166 0.09 7.77 11.03
CA PHE A 166 0.76 7.89 12.32
C PHE A 166 1.11 6.54 12.96
N GLY A 167 0.29 5.51 12.77
CA GLY A 167 0.51 4.17 13.32
C GLY A 167 1.35 3.30 12.40
N ILE A 168 0.68 2.62 11.48
CA ILE A 168 1.28 1.60 10.60
C ILE A 168 2.35 2.19 9.66
N GLY A 169 2.13 3.40 9.16
CA GLY A 169 3.04 4.02 8.21
C GLY A 169 4.39 4.45 8.82
N ASN A 170 4.44 4.73 10.12
CA ASN A 170 5.60 5.32 10.77
C ASN A 170 6.04 4.56 12.01
N MET A 171 5.22 4.55 13.07
CA MET A 171 5.63 4.04 14.39
C MET A 171 5.97 2.55 14.36
N THR A 172 5.22 1.74 13.64
CA THR A 172 5.46 0.30 13.52
C THR A 172 6.79 0.01 12.83
N GLN A 173 7.14 0.77 11.79
CA GLN A 173 8.40 0.62 11.07
C GLN A 173 9.59 0.95 11.98
N ALA A 174 9.54 2.12 12.62
CA ALA A 174 10.60 2.56 13.54
C ALA A 174 10.80 1.59 14.71
N ASN A 175 9.70 1.13 15.32
CA ASN A 175 9.74 0.16 16.40
C ASN A 175 10.38 -1.16 15.97
N SER A 176 9.99 -1.71 14.82
CA SER A 176 10.55 -2.99 14.35
C SER A 176 12.04 -2.89 14.03
N ILE A 177 12.50 -1.79 13.46
CA ILE A 177 13.92 -1.56 13.22
C ILE A 177 14.68 -1.46 14.54
N SER A 178 14.18 -0.68 15.49
CA SER A 178 14.81 -0.49 16.80
C SER A 178 14.90 -1.79 17.58
N THR A 179 13.83 -2.56 17.64
CA THR A 179 13.79 -3.85 18.34
C THR A 179 14.71 -4.87 17.69
N ALA A 180 14.77 -4.95 16.35
CA ALA A 180 15.65 -5.86 15.64
C ALA A 180 17.14 -5.55 15.92
N LEU A 181 17.54 -4.27 15.89
CA LEU A 181 18.89 -3.85 16.17
C LEU A 181 19.25 -4.02 17.66
N ASN A 182 18.31 -3.76 18.56
CA ASN A 182 18.52 -4.00 19.98
C ASN A 182 18.70 -5.49 20.30
N SER A 183 17.86 -6.36 19.76
CA SER A 183 17.94 -7.81 20.00
C SER A 183 19.18 -8.47 19.40
N THR A 184 19.70 -7.95 18.27
CA THR A 184 20.84 -8.57 17.58
C THR A 184 22.18 -7.98 18.01
N PHE A 185 22.24 -6.65 18.14
CA PHE A 185 23.49 -5.91 18.38
C PHE A 185 23.54 -5.21 19.74
N HIS A 186 22.48 -5.33 20.54
CA HIS A 186 22.34 -4.65 21.85
C HIS A 186 22.45 -3.12 21.76
N VAL A 187 22.11 -2.54 20.61
CA VAL A 187 22.10 -1.09 20.42
C VAL A 187 20.88 -0.51 21.14
N PRO A 188 21.03 0.54 21.95
CA PRO A 188 19.90 1.18 22.63
C PRO A 188 18.85 1.70 21.63
N GLU A 189 17.57 1.41 21.87
CA GLU A 189 16.48 1.75 20.94
C GLU A 189 16.39 3.26 20.65
N TRP A 190 16.64 4.10 21.65
CA TRP A 190 16.64 5.55 21.45
C TRP A 190 17.73 6.03 20.46
N LEU A 191 18.90 5.36 20.45
CA LEU A 191 19.99 5.70 19.51
C LEU A 191 19.60 5.30 18.07
N VAL A 192 19.00 4.13 17.91
CA VAL A 192 18.46 3.69 16.62
C VAL A 192 17.39 4.67 16.12
N GLY A 193 16.47 5.07 17.00
CA GLY A 193 15.45 6.05 16.69
C GLY A 193 16.03 7.40 16.22
N LEU A 194 17.08 7.87 16.89
CA LEU A 194 17.78 9.11 16.51
C LEU A 194 18.43 8.98 15.12
N ILE A 195 19.14 7.88 14.86
CA ILE A 195 19.78 7.64 13.56
C ILE A 195 18.74 7.60 12.44
N VAL A 196 17.65 6.86 12.62
CA VAL A 196 16.56 6.77 11.65
C VAL A 196 15.94 8.15 11.41
N ALA A 197 15.68 8.92 12.47
CA ALA A 197 15.13 10.26 12.35
C ALA A 197 16.04 11.19 11.54
N VAL A 198 17.36 11.15 11.78
CA VAL A 198 18.34 11.96 11.01
C VAL A 198 18.36 11.52 9.54
N LEU A 199 18.37 10.21 9.26
CA LEU A 199 18.34 9.70 7.87
C LEU A 199 17.08 10.16 7.13
N VAL A 200 15.92 10.04 7.77
CA VAL A 200 14.64 10.50 7.21
C VAL A 200 14.66 12.01 6.98
N LEU A 201 15.19 12.79 7.93
CA LEU A 201 15.30 14.23 7.80
C LEU A 201 16.18 14.64 6.61
N VAL A 202 17.34 13.98 6.43
CA VAL A 202 18.23 14.22 5.28
C VAL A 202 17.53 13.96 3.96
N ILE A 203 16.75 12.86 3.88
CA ILE A 203 15.98 12.53 2.67
C ILE A 203 14.91 13.60 2.41
N LEU A 204 14.16 14.00 3.44
CA LEU A 204 13.09 15.00 3.30
C LEU A 204 13.61 16.40 2.92
N LEU A 205 14.79 16.78 3.41
CA LEU A 205 15.40 18.07 3.08
C LEU A 205 16.19 18.04 1.76
N GLY A 206 16.63 16.87 1.33
CA GLY A 206 17.40 16.69 0.10
C GLY A 206 16.56 16.62 -1.17
N GLY A 207 15.23 16.64 -1.06
CA GLY A 207 14.28 16.66 -2.17
C GLY A 207 13.80 15.32 -2.59
#